data_e46180b51c5745d0b872e012ad10b047
#
_entry.id   e46180b51c5745d0b872e012ad10b047
#
_cell.length_a   1.000
_cell.length_b   1.000
_cell.length_c   1.000
_cell.angle_alpha   90.00
_cell.angle_beta   90.00
_cell.angle_gamma   90.00
#
_symmetry.space_group_name_H-M   'P 1'
#
loop_
_entity.id
_entity.type
_entity.pdbx_description
1 polymer ?
#
loop_
_entity_poly.entity_id
_entity_poly.type
_entity_poly.pdbx_seq_one_letter_code
_entity_poly.pdbx_strand_id
1 'polypeptide(L)'
;MDFPERVYTKEEVKQARELTENGYKHDLTIKGSPKFVAKVEDPLKLIKTAGYYDFLRTYIKVIREIGGLSQLREQEAAIWFNVKALDDPIDNAGFIIQKTQQMKDFIEGRLYYETAEIRAVKKRIEFIETLRKKTDDPGIKKKCIENLEKWNEQPFP
;
A
#
# COMPACT_ATOMS: atom_id res chain seq x y z
N MET A 1 -11.12 -21.68 6.04
CA MET A 1 -9.87 -21.74 5.24
C MET A 1 -8.98 -20.59 5.67
N ASP A 2 -7.75 -20.89 6.06
CA ASP A 2 -6.80 -19.88 6.50
C ASP A 2 -6.02 -19.30 5.33
N PHE A 3 -5.62 -18.05 5.46
CA PHE A 3 -4.73 -17.43 4.47
C PHE A 3 -3.38 -18.18 4.49
N PRO A 4 -2.80 -18.51 3.32
CA PRO A 4 -1.54 -19.25 3.30
C PRO A 4 -0.40 -18.46 3.95
N GLU A 5 0.47 -19.16 4.70
CA GLU A 5 1.63 -18.53 5.31
C GLU A 5 2.58 -17.91 4.28
N ARG A 6 2.67 -18.57 3.13
CA ARG A 6 3.45 -18.06 1.99
C ARG A 6 2.55 -18.02 0.77
N VAL A 7 2.62 -16.93 0.05
CA VAL A 7 1.88 -16.74 -1.20
C VAL A 7 2.89 -16.91 -2.34
N TYR A 8 3.23 -18.16 -2.64
CA TYR A 8 4.30 -18.45 -3.59
C TYR A 8 3.88 -19.44 -4.68
N THR A 9 3.43 -20.65 -4.30
CA THR A 9 3.02 -21.64 -5.27
C THR A 9 1.70 -21.25 -5.93
N LYS A 10 1.41 -21.83 -7.10
CA LYS A 10 0.13 -21.60 -7.80
C LYS A 10 -1.06 -21.89 -6.90
N GLU A 11 -0.98 -22.96 -6.10
CA GLU A 11 -2.05 -23.32 -5.18
C GLU A 11 -2.22 -22.29 -4.07
N GLU A 12 -1.11 -21.81 -3.51
CA GLU A 12 -1.14 -20.78 -2.47
C GLU A 12 -1.72 -19.47 -3.01
N VAL A 13 -1.31 -19.05 -4.21
CA VAL A 13 -1.83 -17.86 -4.86
C VAL A 13 -3.33 -17.99 -5.12
N LYS A 14 -3.75 -19.16 -5.60
CA LYS A 14 -5.17 -19.45 -5.85
C LYS A 14 -5.98 -19.38 -4.57
N GLN A 15 -5.47 -19.98 -3.48
CA GLN A 15 -6.13 -19.95 -2.17
C GLN A 15 -6.26 -18.51 -1.67
N ALA A 16 -5.20 -17.71 -1.78
CA ALA A 16 -5.25 -16.30 -1.41
C ALA A 16 -6.30 -15.54 -2.22
N ARG A 17 -6.36 -15.79 -3.53
CA ARG A 17 -7.35 -15.17 -4.42
C ARG A 17 -8.78 -15.49 -4.01
N GLU A 18 -9.06 -16.76 -3.74
CA GLU A 18 -10.39 -17.19 -3.32
C GLU A 18 -10.81 -16.50 -2.01
N LEU A 19 -9.88 -16.40 -1.07
CA LEU A 19 -10.13 -15.71 0.19
C LEU A 19 -10.42 -14.22 0.00
N THR A 20 -9.59 -13.53 -0.79
CA THR A 20 -9.78 -12.09 -1.03
C THR A 20 -11.08 -11.81 -1.79
N GLU A 21 -11.45 -12.67 -2.73
CA GLU A 21 -12.71 -12.56 -3.47
C GLU A 21 -13.93 -12.77 -2.57
N ASN A 22 -13.77 -13.53 -1.49
CA ASN A 22 -14.83 -13.78 -0.52
C ASN A 22 -14.82 -12.83 0.68
N GLY A 23 -14.10 -11.73 0.58
CA GLY A 23 -14.13 -10.67 1.59
C GLY A 23 -13.15 -10.83 2.73
N TYR A 24 -12.18 -11.72 2.62
CA TYR A 24 -11.15 -11.89 3.65
C TYR A 24 -10.35 -10.60 3.85
N LYS A 25 -10.08 -10.27 5.11
CA LYS A 25 -9.22 -9.16 5.47
C LYS A 25 -8.27 -9.57 6.58
N HIS A 26 -7.03 -9.17 6.43
CA HIS A 26 -6.01 -9.40 7.46
C HIS A 26 -6.23 -8.50 8.66
N ASP A 27 -5.80 -8.97 9.83
CA ASP A 27 -5.54 -8.10 10.97
C ASP A 27 -4.15 -7.52 10.74
N LEU A 28 -4.11 -6.35 10.12
CA LEU A 28 -2.84 -5.72 9.74
C LEU A 28 -1.95 -5.52 10.98
N THR A 29 -0.74 -6.06 10.92
CA THR A 29 0.25 -5.97 11.99
C THR A 29 1.38 -5.04 11.55
N ILE A 30 1.79 -4.15 12.46
CA ILE A 30 2.94 -3.28 12.24
C ILE A 30 4.08 -3.83 13.12
N LYS A 31 5.19 -4.22 12.50
CA LYS A 31 6.33 -4.83 13.20
C LYS A 31 7.58 -3.97 13.07
N GLY A 32 8.10 -3.52 14.20
CA GLY A 32 9.29 -2.71 14.26
C GLY A 32 9.49 -2.10 15.63
N SER A 33 10.41 -1.16 15.73
CA SER A 33 10.65 -0.42 16.96
C SER A 33 9.41 0.40 17.34
N PRO A 34 9.26 0.80 18.62
CA PRO A 34 8.17 1.69 19.02
C PRO A 34 8.11 2.97 18.20
N LYS A 35 9.27 3.51 17.83
CA LYS A 35 9.38 4.72 17.01
C LYS A 35 8.82 4.47 15.60
N PHE A 36 9.13 3.32 15.01
CA PHE A 36 8.61 2.94 13.69
C PHE A 36 7.08 2.80 13.73
N VAL A 37 6.58 2.06 14.72
CA VAL A 37 5.14 1.84 14.88
C VAL A 37 4.40 3.18 14.99
N ALA A 38 4.94 4.10 15.80
CA ALA A 38 4.35 5.43 15.97
C ALA A 38 4.35 6.23 14.66
N LYS A 39 5.44 6.17 13.88
CA LYS A 39 5.54 6.89 12.62
C LYS A 39 4.60 6.35 11.54
N VAL A 40 4.37 5.05 11.52
CA VAL A 40 3.48 4.43 10.53
C VAL A 40 2.00 4.79 10.79
N GLU A 41 1.66 5.17 12.02
CA GLU A 41 0.29 5.57 12.34
C GLU A 41 -0.17 6.78 11.52
N ASP A 42 0.71 7.72 11.22
CA ASP A 42 0.33 8.90 10.45
C ASP A 42 -0.15 8.55 9.03
N PRO A 43 0.64 7.83 8.21
CA PRO A 43 0.14 7.39 6.90
C PRO A 43 -1.10 6.49 7.00
N LEU A 44 -1.20 5.65 8.03
CA LEU A 44 -2.39 4.82 8.20
C LEU A 44 -3.65 5.64 8.47
N LYS A 45 -3.54 6.72 9.23
CA LYS A 45 -4.67 7.65 9.45
C LYS A 45 -5.13 8.26 8.13
N LEU A 46 -4.20 8.64 7.26
CA LEU A 46 -4.50 9.19 5.95
C LEU A 46 -5.20 8.16 5.07
N ILE A 47 -4.74 6.91 5.12
CA ILE A 47 -5.35 5.81 4.38
C ILE A 47 -6.80 5.59 4.86
N LYS A 48 -7.03 5.64 6.16
CA LYS A 48 -8.38 5.53 6.73
C LYS A 48 -9.26 6.70 6.31
N THR A 49 -8.75 7.92 6.35
CA THR A 49 -9.48 9.12 5.93
C THR A 49 -9.94 9.01 4.49
N ALA A 50 -9.09 8.50 3.60
CA ALA A 50 -9.43 8.32 2.19
C ALA A 50 -10.36 7.13 1.93
N GLY A 51 -10.60 6.28 2.94
CA GLY A 51 -11.45 5.10 2.77
C GLY A 51 -10.76 3.91 2.13
N TYR A 52 -9.42 3.84 2.22
CA TYR A 52 -8.61 2.79 1.59
C TYR A 52 -8.09 1.74 2.59
N TYR A 53 -8.53 1.80 3.85
CA TYR A 53 -8.01 0.88 4.85
C TYR A 53 -8.41 -0.57 4.59
N ASP A 54 -9.65 -0.82 4.16
CA ASP A 54 -10.09 -2.17 3.80
C ASP A 54 -9.35 -2.69 2.57
N PHE A 55 -9.06 -1.84 1.60
CA PHE A 55 -8.24 -2.20 0.46
C PHE A 55 -6.85 -2.66 0.93
N LEU A 56 -6.22 -1.92 1.81
CA LEU A 56 -4.92 -2.27 2.39
C LEU A 56 -4.98 -3.62 3.10
N ARG A 57 -5.95 -3.83 3.99
CA ARG A 57 -6.09 -5.04 4.78
C ARG A 57 -6.47 -6.27 3.94
N THR A 58 -7.05 -6.06 2.79
CA THR A 58 -7.38 -7.17 1.89
C THR A 58 -6.13 -7.85 1.38
N TYR A 59 -5.05 -7.10 1.15
CA TYR A 59 -3.88 -7.62 0.46
C TYR A 59 -2.61 -7.65 1.30
N ILE A 60 -2.51 -6.83 2.33
CA ILE A 60 -1.29 -6.71 3.14
C ILE A 60 -1.54 -7.21 4.55
N LYS A 61 -0.74 -8.20 4.96
CA LYS A 61 -0.79 -8.82 6.27
C LYS A 61 0.05 -8.06 7.29
N VAL A 62 1.23 -7.57 6.87
CA VAL A 62 2.18 -6.94 7.80
C VAL A 62 2.95 -5.82 7.10
N ILE A 63 3.21 -4.75 7.85
CA ILE A 63 4.17 -3.71 7.47
C ILE A 63 5.32 -3.84 8.46
N ARG A 64 6.51 -4.11 7.94
CA ARG A 64 7.70 -4.42 8.75
C ARG A 64 8.80 -3.41 8.53
N GLU A 65 9.40 -2.95 9.61
CA GLU A 65 10.57 -2.07 9.57
C GLU A 65 11.79 -2.78 9.01
N ILE A 66 12.48 -2.11 8.09
CA ILE A 66 13.78 -2.57 7.58
C ILE A 66 14.76 -1.40 7.52
N GLY A 67 16.06 -1.73 7.42
CA GLY A 67 17.12 -0.74 7.30
C GLY A 67 17.55 -0.41 5.87
N GLY A 68 17.02 -1.15 4.89
CA GLY A 68 17.37 -0.98 3.48
C GLY A 68 16.27 -0.32 2.68
N LEU A 69 16.21 -0.66 1.38
CA LEU A 69 15.18 -0.14 0.49
C LEU A 69 13.80 -0.69 0.82
N SER A 70 12.83 0.20 0.89
CA SER A 70 11.44 -0.20 1.07
C SER A 70 10.98 -1.02 -0.14
N GLN A 71 10.23 -2.09 0.11
CA GLN A 71 9.85 -3.02 -0.95
C GLN A 71 8.63 -3.84 -0.57
N LEU A 72 7.92 -4.33 -1.59
CA LEU A 72 6.88 -5.33 -1.40
C LEU A 72 7.52 -6.71 -1.34
N ARG A 73 7.09 -7.52 -0.38
CA ARG A 73 7.45 -8.94 -0.28
C ARG A 73 6.20 -9.76 -0.51
N GLU A 74 5.95 -10.10 -1.77
CA GLU A 74 4.72 -10.77 -2.20
C GLU A 74 4.49 -12.09 -1.47
N GLN A 75 5.55 -12.86 -1.29
CA GLN A 75 5.45 -14.18 -0.65
C GLN A 75 4.97 -14.11 0.79
N GLU A 76 5.21 -13.00 1.45
CA GLU A 76 4.81 -12.79 2.85
C GLU A 76 3.54 -11.93 2.97
N ALA A 77 3.00 -11.44 1.86
CA ALA A 77 1.94 -10.44 1.86
C ALA A 77 2.32 -9.26 2.73
N ALA A 78 3.56 -8.79 2.59
CA ALA A 78 4.16 -7.80 3.48
C ALA A 78 4.79 -6.64 2.72
N ILE A 79 4.74 -5.47 3.35
CA ILE A 79 5.53 -4.32 2.92
C ILE A 79 6.68 -4.17 3.90
N TRP A 80 7.90 -4.23 3.39
CA TRP A 80 9.11 -3.89 4.15
C TRP A 80 9.35 -2.39 3.94
N PHE A 81 9.37 -1.64 5.03
CA PHE A 81 9.28 -0.20 4.98
C PHE A 81 10.40 0.47 5.77
N ASN A 82 11.13 1.37 5.09
CA ASN A 82 12.15 2.20 5.73
C ASN A 82 11.63 3.64 5.83
N VAL A 83 11.10 4.01 7.00
CA VAL A 83 10.55 5.36 7.19
C VAL A 83 11.60 6.46 7.23
N LYS A 84 12.89 6.11 7.38
CA LYS A 84 13.95 7.11 7.36
C LYS A 84 14.15 7.75 5.99
N ALA A 85 13.72 7.05 4.95
CA ALA A 85 13.86 7.55 3.58
C ALA A 85 12.78 8.54 3.20
N LEU A 86 11.66 8.60 3.95
CA LEU A 86 10.50 9.41 3.59
C LEU A 86 9.93 10.09 4.85
N ASP A 87 10.02 11.42 4.89
CA ASP A 87 9.49 12.20 6.02
C ASP A 87 8.05 12.68 5.78
N ASP A 88 7.55 12.54 4.56
CA ASP A 88 6.20 13.00 4.19
C ASP A 88 5.17 11.90 4.40
N PRO A 89 4.21 12.05 5.35
CA PRO A 89 3.18 11.04 5.56
C PRO A 89 2.33 10.74 4.33
N ILE A 90 2.11 11.71 3.46
CA ILE A 90 1.33 11.52 2.23
C ILE A 90 2.12 10.65 1.24
N ASP A 91 3.42 10.89 1.09
CA ASP A 91 4.27 10.03 0.28
C ASP A 91 4.32 8.62 0.84
N ASN A 92 4.43 8.50 2.17
CA ASN A 92 4.44 7.19 2.84
C ASN A 92 3.13 6.43 2.60
N ALA A 93 2.00 7.12 2.76
CA ALA A 93 0.69 6.52 2.51
C ALA A 93 0.52 6.12 1.04
N GLY A 94 0.95 6.99 0.13
CA GLY A 94 0.92 6.70 -1.30
C GLY A 94 1.76 5.50 -1.67
N PHE A 95 2.95 5.38 -1.08
CA PHE A 95 3.82 4.22 -1.27
C PHE A 95 3.12 2.93 -0.81
N ILE A 96 2.50 2.96 0.38
CA ILE A 96 1.79 1.81 0.91
C ILE A 96 0.66 1.39 -0.04
N ILE A 97 -0.13 2.33 -0.54
CA ILE A 97 -1.23 2.03 -1.46
C ILE A 97 -0.71 1.47 -2.79
N GLN A 98 0.39 2.03 -3.30
CA GLN A 98 1.02 1.53 -4.53
C GLN A 98 1.45 0.08 -4.39
N LYS A 99 2.09 -0.27 -3.26
CA LYS A 99 2.52 -1.64 -2.99
C LYS A 99 1.32 -2.57 -2.77
N THR A 100 0.25 -2.07 -2.19
CA THR A 100 -0.99 -2.83 -2.02
C THR A 100 -1.58 -3.20 -3.39
N GLN A 101 -1.59 -2.27 -4.34
CA GLN A 101 -2.06 -2.56 -5.69
C GLN A 101 -1.18 -3.62 -6.36
N GLN A 102 0.12 -3.56 -6.16
CA GLN A 102 1.04 -4.57 -6.70
C GLN A 102 0.75 -5.95 -6.11
N MET A 103 0.46 -6.02 -4.80
CA MET A 103 0.09 -7.28 -4.17
C MET A 103 -1.23 -7.83 -4.72
N LYS A 104 -2.20 -6.97 -4.94
CA LYS A 104 -3.47 -7.35 -5.58
C LYS A 104 -3.22 -7.96 -6.96
N ASP A 105 -2.39 -7.29 -7.78
CA ASP A 105 -2.05 -7.78 -9.12
C ASP A 105 -1.38 -9.15 -9.04
N PHE A 106 -0.49 -9.35 -8.08
CA PHE A 106 0.19 -10.62 -7.88
C PHE A 106 -0.82 -11.74 -7.56
N ILE A 107 -1.74 -11.50 -6.62
CA ILE A 107 -2.75 -12.48 -6.23
C ILE A 107 -3.69 -12.77 -7.38
N GLU A 108 -4.06 -11.77 -8.18
CA GLU A 108 -4.95 -11.93 -9.33
C GLU A 108 -4.25 -12.54 -10.55
N GLY A 109 -2.95 -12.79 -10.47
CA GLY A 109 -2.20 -13.38 -11.56
C GLY A 109 -1.88 -12.40 -12.69
N ARG A 110 -1.98 -11.11 -12.42
CA ARG A 110 -1.62 -10.07 -13.39
C ARG A 110 -0.15 -9.76 -13.22
N LEU A 111 0.66 -10.35 -14.08
CA LEU A 111 2.10 -10.26 -13.93
C LEU A 111 2.71 -8.95 -14.43
N TYR A 112 3.78 -8.63 -13.87
CA TYR A 112 4.88 -7.71 -13.96
C TYR A 112 5.27 -7.23 -15.35
N TYR A 113 4.37 -6.62 -16.07
CA TYR A 113 4.70 -5.92 -17.29
C TYR A 113 4.44 -4.44 -17.09
N GLU A 114 4.82 -3.63 -18.03
CA GLU A 114 4.67 -2.18 -18.05
C GLU A 114 3.33 -1.70 -17.48
N THR A 115 2.26 -2.43 -17.79
CA THR A 115 0.92 -2.08 -17.32
C THR A 115 0.73 -2.25 -15.81
N ALA A 116 1.50 -3.12 -15.14
CA ALA A 116 1.41 -3.32 -13.69
C ALA A 116 1.94 -2.09 -12.94
N GLU A 117 3.05 -1.52 -13.37
CA GLU A 117 3.58 -0.30 -12.78
C GLU A 117 2.63 0.88 -12.99
N ILE A 118 2.06 0.98 -14.19
CA ILE A 118 1.08 2.03 -14.51
C ILE A 118 -0.14 1.90 -13.60
N ARG A 119 -0.66 0.68 -13.40
CA ARG A 119 -1.79 0.46 -12.49
C ARG A 119 -1.48 0.87 -11.06
N ALA A 120 -0.28 0.53 -10.58
CA ALA A 120 0.15 0.85 -9.23
C ALA A 120 0.26 2.37 -9.02
N VAL A 121 0.87 3.06 -9.98
CA VAL A 121 1.00 4.53 -9.93
C VAL A 121 -0.37 5.20 -10.03
N LYS A 122 -1.24 4.72 -10.92
CA LYS A 122 -2.61 5.25 -11.04
C LYS A 122 -3.39 5.08 -9.74
N LYS A 123 -3.24 3.94 -9.08
CA LYS A 123 -3.90 3.71 -7.79
C LYS A 123 -3.39 4.68 -6.73
N ARG A 124 -2.10 4.94 -6.70
CA ARG A 124 -1.50 5.93 -5.81
C ARG A 124 -2.07 7.33 -6.06
N ILE A 125 -2.15 7.74 -7.31
CA ILE A 125 -2.71 9.04 -7.70
C ILE A 125 -4.19 9.13 -7.31
N GLU A 126 -4.96 8.09 -7.59
CA GLU A 126 -6.37 7.99 -7.20
C GLU A 126 -6.53 8.17 -5.69
N PHE A 127 -5.69 7.50 -4.91
CA PHE A 127 -5.70 7.60 -3.46
C PHE A 127 -5.45 9.05 -3.00
N ILE A 128 -4.43 9.70 -3.55
CA ILE A 128 -4.09 11.07 -3.15
C ILE A 128 -5.21 12.04 -3.52
N GLU A 129 -5.83 11.88 -4.69
CA GLU A 129 -6.98 12.67 -5.10
C GLU A 129 -8.17 12.45 -4.17
N THR A 130 -8.42 11.21 -3.79
CA THR A 130 -9.50 10.87 -2.86
C THR A 130 -9.24 11.47 -1.48
N LEU A 131 -8.00 11.38 -0.99
CA LEU A 131 -7.60 11.98 0.27
C LEU A 131 -7.83 13.49 0.27
N ARG A 132 -7.42 14.17 -0.82
CA ARG A 132 -7.64 15.61 -0.97
C ARG A 132 -9.10 16.00 -0.85
N LYS A 133 -9.99 15.18 -1.43
CA LYS A 133 -11.43 15.45 -1.39
C LYS A 133 -12.05 15.16 -0.03
N LYS A 134 -11.58 14.14 0.67
CA LYS A 134 -12.19 13.66 1.91
C LYS A 134 -11.64 14.29 3.18
N THR A 135 -10.42 14.79 3.15
CA THR A 135 -9.84 15.41 4.34
C THR A 135 -10.44 16.80 4.58
N ASP A 136 -10.64 17.13 5.86
CA ASP A 136 -11.07 18.46 6.29
C ASP A 136 -9.89 19.37 6.63
N ASP A 137 -8.67 18.82 6.64
CA ASP A 137 -7.46 19.55 7.01
C ASP A 137 -6.89 20.31 5.80
N PRO A 138 -6.88 21.68 5.86
CA PRO A 138 -6.37 22.47 4.74
C PRO A 138 -4.89 22.20 4.42
N GLY A 139 -4.09 21.90 5.46
CA GLY A 139 -2.67 21.57 5.28
C GLY A 139 -2.49 20.28 4.51
N ILE A 140 -3.30 19.27 4.80
CA ILE A 140 -3.26 18.00 4.07
C ILE A 140 -3.73 18.19 2.63
N LYS A 141 -4.79 18.99 2.41
CA LYS A 141 -5.26 19.31 1.06
C LYS A 141 -4.15 19.94 0.22
N LYS A 142 -3.44 20.91 0.79
CA LYS A 142 -2.34 21.59 0.12
C LYS A 142 -1.21 20.62 -0.25
N LYS A 143 -0.82 19.78 0.69
CA LYS A 143 0.22 18.78 0.46
C LYS A 143 -0.19 17.74 -0.59
N CYS A 144 -1.46 17.37 -0.63
CA CYS A 144 -1.98 16.48 -1.67
C CYS A 144 -1.83 17.12 -3.05
N ILE A 145 -2.18 18.39 -3.19
CA ILE A 145 -2.04 19.12 -4.47
C ILE A 145 -0.57 19.14 -4.89
N GLU A 146 0.34 19.47 -3.99
CA GLU A 146 1.77 19.49 -4.27
C GLU A 146 2.29 18.11 -4.70
N ASN A 147 1.82 17.06 -4.03
CA ASN A 147 2.22 15.70 -4.34
C ASN A 147 1.68 15.26 -5.71
N LEU A 148 0.43 15.61 -6.02
CA LEU A 148 -0.18 15.31 -7.32
C LEU A 148 0.55 15.98 -8.47
N GLU A 149 1.02 17.21 -8.27
CA GLU A 149 1.81 17.92 -9.28
C GLU A 149 3.07 17.14 -9.63
N LYS A 150 3.77 16.63 -8.61
CA LYS A 150 4.98 15.81 -8.83
C LYS A 150 4.69 14.58 -9.66
N TRP A 151 3.59 13.87 -9.38
CA TRP A 151 3.25 12.63 -10.08
C TRP A 151 2.76 12.89 -11.51
N ASN A 152 2.09 14.01 -11.74
CA ASN A 152 1.61 14.39 -13.06
C ASN A 152 2.74 14.87 -13.98
N GLU A 153 3.81 15.43 -13.41
CA GLU A 153 4.97 15.90 -14.16
C GLU A 153 5.91 14.77 -14.57
N GLN A 154 5.85 13.61 -13.88
CA GLN A 154 6.71 12.49 -14.20
C GLN A 154 6.14 11.68 -15.35
N PRO A 155 6.94 11.40 -16.40
CA PRO A 155 6.49 10.50 -17.45
C PRO A 155 6.33 9.10 -16.86
N PHE A 156 5.27 8.41 -17.25
CA PHE A 156 5.12 7.00 -16.90
C PHE A 156 6.19 6.18 -17.61
N PRO A 157 6.81 5.22 -16.90
CA PRO A 157 7.77 4.34 -17.55
C PRO A 157 7.13 3.50 -18.64
#